data_c06c65aeeb7b90cf9c4f900d6b79c809
#
_entry.id   c06c65aeeb7b90cf9c4f900d6b79c809
#
_cell.length_a   1.000
_cell.length_b   1.000
_cell.length_c   1.000
_cell.angle_alpha   90.00
_cell.angle_beta   90.00
_cell.angle_gamma   90.00
#
_symmetry.space_group_name_H-M   'P 1'
#
loop_
_entity.id
_entity.type
_entity.pdbx_description
1 polymer ?
#
loop_
_entity_poly.entity_id
_entity_poly.type
_entity_poly.pdbx_seq_one_letter_code
_entity_poly.pdbx_strand_id
1 'polypeptide(L)'
;MSHSIRFSKQTLALFAVLMEQPRKWRHGYDLSKAAGLKSGTLYPTLMRLGDRGLLESKWEAPSEPGRPPRHMYRLTANGMALAKEWLVENSGWGATKDTVADPT
;
A
#
# COMPACT_ATOMS: atom_id res chain seq x y z
N MET A 1 10.24 -18.33 -11.37
CA MET A 1 10.29 -17.60 -11.14
C MET A 1 9.98 -16.72 -11.03
N SER A 2 10.10 -16.52 -10.99
CA SER A 2 9.97 -15.74 -10.85
C SER A 2 9.62 -14.89 -10.72
N HIS A 3 9.55 -14.52 -10.32
CA HIS A 3 9.18 -13.54 -10.31
C HIS A 3 9.70 -12.52 -10.68
N SER A 4 9.58 -12.23 -11.03
CA SER A 4 10.22 -11.19 -11.78
C SER A 4 9.94 -9.80 -11.25
N ILE A 5 8.87 -9.59 -10.57
CA ILE A 5 8.53 -8.28 -9.98
C ILE A 5 9.18 -8.18 -8.61
N ARG A 6 9.96 -7.12 -8.42
CA ARG A 6 10.56 -6.84 -7.14
C ARG A 6 10.03 -5.51 -6.65
N PHE A 7 9.55 -5.48 -5.43
CA PHE A 7 9.04 -4.26 -4.85
C PHE A 7 10.06 -3.67 -3.89
N SER A 8 10.15 -2.35 -3.91
CA SER A 8 11.04 -1.64 -3.01
C SER A 8 10.52 -1.72 -1.57
N LYS A 9 11.37 -1.34 -0.62
CA LYS A 9 10.94 -1.26 0.77
C LYS A 9 9.76 -0.31 0.93
N GLN A 10 9.75 0.77 0.16
CA GLN A 10 8.66 1.72 0.20
C GLN A 10 7.35 1.07 -0.24
N THR A 11 7.40 0.28 -1.29
CA THR A 11 6.20 -0.40 -1.77
C THR A 11 5.73 -1.44 -0.76
N LEU A 12 6.66 -2.18 -0.14
CA LEU A 12 6.30 -3.15 0.88
C LEU A 12 5.65 -2.48 2.09
N ALA A 13 6.18 -1.32 2.50
CA ALA A 13 5.60 -0.56 3.60
C ALA A 13 4.16 -0.14 3.25
N LEU A 14 3.95 0.28 2.00
CA LEU A 14 2.63 0.68 1.55
C LEU A 14 1.66 -0.51 1.53
N PHE A 15 2.12 -1.67 1.03
CA PHE A 15 1.32 -2.88 1.06
C PHE A 15 0.91 -3.25 2.49
N ALA A 16 1.85 -3.15 3.44
CA ALA A 16 1.57 -3.48 4.83
C ALA A 16 0.47 -2.59 5.39
N VAL A 17 0.55 -1.30 5.12
CA VAL A 17 -0.47 -0.36 5.57
C VAL A 17 -1.82 -0.67 4.94
N LEU A 18 -1.84 -0.90 3.62
CA LEU A 18 -3.09 -1.19 2.92
C LEU A 18 -3.71 -2.49 3.38
N MET A 19 -2.89 -3.48 3.73
CA MET A 19 -3.39 -4.78 4.17
C MET A 19 -3.96 -4.77 5.57
N GLU A 20 -3.69 -3.73 6.35
CA GLU A 20 -4.30 -3.61 7.69
C GLU A 20 -5.82 -3.53 7.59
N GLN A 21 -6.31 -2.86 6.56
CA GLN A 21 -7.74 -2.75 6.29
C GLN A 21 -7.95 -2.77 4.78
N PRO A 22 -7.81 -3.94 4.16
CA PRO A 22 -7.68 -4.02 2.70
C PRO A 22 -8.93 -3.57 1.93
N ARG A 23 -10.09 -3.60 2.56
CA ARG A 23 -11.31 -3.17 1.88
C ARG A 23 -11.64 -1.71 2.12
N LYS A 24 -10.88 -1.04 2.99
CA LYS A 24 -11.15 0.35 3.34
C LYS A 24 -10.48 1.28 2.36
N TRP A 25 -11.22 2.28 1.92
CA TRP A 25 -10.66 3.35 1.10
C TRP A 25 -9.80 4.25 1.98
N ARG A 26 -8.61 4.54 1.51
CA ARG A 26 -7.63 5.33 2.26
C ARG A 26 -7.20 6.52 1.43
N HIS A 27 -7.17 7.69 2.06
CA HIS A 27 -6.68 8.90 1.38
C HIS A 27 -5.17 8.85 1.23
N GLY A 28 -4.67 9.49 0.16
CA GLY A 28 -3.22 9.52 -0.08
C GLY A 28 -2.46 10.10 1.10
N TYR A 29 -3.00 11.16 1.70
CA TYR A 29 -2.36 11.78 2.86
C TYR A 29 -2.19 10.78 4.02
N ASP A 30 -3.24 10.01 4.30
CA ASP A 30 -3.19 9.01 5.36
C ASP A 30 -2.16 7.93 5.06
N LEU A 31 -2.12 7.51 3.79
CA LEU A 31 -1.15 6.49 3.37
C LEU A 31 0.28 7.01 3.51
N SER A 32 0.49 8.27 3.15
CA SER A 32 1.79 8.90 3.28
C SER A 32 2.27 8.86 4.73
N LYS A 33 1.40 9.25 5.65
CA LYS A 33 1.75 9.27 7.07
C LYS A 33 1.95 7.86 7.62
N ALA A 34 1.03 6.97 7.32
CA ALA A 34 1.07 5.61 7.87
C ALA A 34 2.26 4.82 7.35
N ALA A 35 2.61 4.98 6.08
CA ALA A 35 3.73 4.26 5.48
C ALA A 35 5.06 4.99 5.64
N GLY A 36 5.03 6.23 6.14
CA GLY A 36 6.24 7.01 6.30
C GLY A 36 6.86 7.44 4.99
N LEU A 37 6.04 7.67 3.97
CA LEU A 37 6.51 8.04 2.65
C LEU A 37 6.15 9.47 2.33
N LYS A 38 7.09 10.18 1.72
CA LYS A 38 6.84 11.52 1.21
C LYS A 38 5.99 11.44 -0.04
N SER A 39 5.23 12.50 -0.31
CA SER A 39 4.34 12.52 -1.47
C SER A 39 5.07 12.26 -2.77
N GLY A 40 6.30 12.75 -2.91
CA GLY A 40 7.10 12.53 -4.12
C GLY A 40 7.45 11.07 -4.36
N THR A 41 7.41 10.24 -3.33
CA THR A 41 7.62 8.81 -3.45
C THR A 41 6.29 8.08 -3.51
N LEU A 42 5.34 8.52 -2.70
CA LEU A 42 4.05 7.84 -2.57
C LEU A 42 3.26 7.85 -3.88
N TYR A 43 3.03 9.01 -4.48
CA TYR A 43 2.13 9.10 -5.61
C TYR A 43 2.64 8.37 -6.86
N PRO A 44 3.93 8.45 -7.21
CA PRO A 44 4.43 7.62 -8.31
C PRO A 44 4.26 6.12 -8.04
N THR A 45 4.43 5.69 -6.79
CA THR A 45 4.26 4.30 -6.42
C THR A 45 2.80 3.89 -6.57
N LEU A 46 1.87 4.72 -6.09
CA LEU A 46 0.44 4.44 -6.24
C LEU A 46 0.05 4.32 -7.70
N MET A 47 0.59 5.19 -8.55
CA MET A 47 0.30 5.14 -9.97
C MET A 47 0.80 3.84 -10.61
N ARG A 48 2.01 3.43 -10.26
CA ARG A 48 2.56 2.18 -10.80
C ARG A 48 1.72 0.97 -10.38
N LEU A 49 1.29 0.95 -9.13
CA LEU A 49 0.46 -0.14 -8.65
C LEU A 49 -0.91 -0.15 -9.33
N GLY A 50 -1.47 1.03 -9.55
CA GLY A 50 -2.72 1.16 -10.29
C GLY A 50 -2.60 0.66 -11.72
N ASP A 51 -1.50 1.01 -12.39
CA ASP A 51 -1.25 0.59 -13.77
C ASP A 51 -1.12 -0.94 -13.88
N ARG A 52 -0.69 -1.58 -12.80
CA ARG A 52 -0.54 -3.04 -12.79
C ARG A 52 -1.81 -3.75 -12.32
N GLY A 53 -2.87 -2.99 -12.05
CA GLY A 53 -4.12 -3.59 -11.60
C GLY A 53 -4.11 -4.07 -10.17
N LEU A 54 -3.16 -3.58 -9.37
CA LEU A 54 -3.02 -3.99 -7.97
C LEU A 54 -3.71 -3.03 -7.02
N LEU A 55 -4.03 -1.84 -7.49
CA LEU A 55 -4.62 -0.79 -6.69
C LEU A 55 -5.77 -0.18 -7.48
N GLU A 56 -6.88 0.11 -6.80
CA GLU A 56 -7.96 0.86 -7.40
C GLU A 56 -8.09 2.20 -6.67
N SER A 57 -8.64 3.18 -7.38
CA SER A 57 -8.75 4.51 -6.82
C SER A 57 -10.08 5.12 -7.23
N LYS A 58 -10.51 6.11 -6.46
CA LYS A 58 -11.67 6.90 -6.80
C LYS A 58 -11.56 8.27 -6.14
N TRP A 59 -12.36 9.21 -6.62
CA TRP A 59 -12.45 10.52 -6.02
C TRP A 59 -13.58 10.54 -5.02
N GLU A 60 -13.32 11.14 -3.87
CA GLU A 60 -14.36 11.37 -2.87
C GLU A 60 -14.89 12.79 -3.06
N ALA A 61 -16.20 12.91 -3.18
CA ALA A 61 -16.82 14.23 -3.30
C ALA A 61 -16.56 15.02 -2.03
N PRO A 62 -16.31 16.34 -2.15
CA PRO A 62 -16.06 17.15 -0.95
C PRO A 62 -17.30 17.19 -0.07
N SER A 63 -17.10 17.12 1.24
CA SER A 63 -18.19 17.17 2.20
C SER A 63 -18.72 18.57 2.38
N GLU A 64 -17.94 19.56 1.99
CA GLU A 64 -18.32 20.96 2.12
C GLU A 64 -18.03 21.71 0.85
N PRO A 65 -18.88 22.71 0.49
CA PRO A 65 -18.60 23.52 -0.69
C PRO A 65 -17.25 24.20 -0.58
N GLY A 66 -16.55 24.27 -1.69
CA GLY A 66 -15.25 24.94 -1.75
C GLY A 66 -14.07 24.08 -1.40
N ARG A 67 -14.27 22.88 -0.91
CA ARG A 67 -13.16 21.97 -0.64
C ARG A 67 -12.85 21.15 -1.88
N PRO A 68 -11.58 20.90 -2.16
CA PRO A 68 -11.23 20.04 -3.30
C PRO A 68 -11.62 18.59 -3.02
N PRO A 69 -11.98 17.83 -4.06
CA PRO A 69 -12.21 16.40 -3.88
C PRO A 69 -10.92 15.71 -3.48
N ARG A 70 -11.04 14.58 -2.79
CA ARG A 70 -9.90 13.83 -2.29
C ARG A 70 -9.82 12.50 -3.01
N HIS A 71 -8.60 12.11 -3.34
CA HIS A 71 -8.36 10.84 -4.02
C HIS A 71 -8.15 9.74 -2.98
N MET A 72 -8.87 8.64 -3.17
CA MET A 72 -8.79 7.50 -2.25
C MET A 72 -8.32 6.26 -2.97
N TYR A 73 -7.70 5.37 -2.24
CA TYR A 73 -7.08 4.17 -2.79
C TYR A 73 -7.36 2.95 -1.93
N ARG A 74 -7.42 1.79 -2.58
CA ARG A 74 -7.42 0.51 -1.86
C ARG A 74 -6.91 -0.57 -2.80
N LEU A 75 -6.53 -1.71 -2.24
CA LEU A 75 -6.05 -2.82 -3.05
C LEU A 75 -7.19 -3.47 -3.81
N THR A 76 -6.90 -3.90 -5.04
CA THR A 76 -7.81 -4.78 -5.77
C THR A 76 -7.67 -6.19 -5.22
N ALA A 77 -8.53 -7.12 -5.66
CA ALA A 77 -8.39 -8.52 -5.28
C ALA A 77 -7.01 -9.05 -5.66
N ASN A 78 -6.54 -8.71 -6.88
CA ASN A 78 -5.20 -9.10 -7.31
C ASN A 78 -4.13 -8.46 -6.43
N GLY A 79 -4.34 -7.20 -6.06
CA GLY A 79 -3.42 -6.49 -5.18
C GLY A 79 -3.33 -7.13 -3.82
N MET A 80 -4.47 -7.53 -3.26
CA MET A 80 -4.49 -8.20 -1.96
C MET A 80 -3.74 -9.52 -2.01
N ALA A 81 -3.97 -10.31 -3.06
CA ALA A 81 -3.30 -11.60 -3.20
C ALA A 81 -1.78 -11.42 -3.29
N LEU A 82 -1.35 -10.47 -4.10
CA LEU A 82 0.07 -10.24 -4.30
C LEU A 82 0.71 -9.64 -3.05
N ALA A 83 0.03 -8.69 -2.40
CA ALA A 83 0.55 -8.07 -1.19
C ALA A 83 0.74 -9.10 -0.10
N LYS A 84 -0.25 -9.99 0.06
CA LYS A 84 -0.16 -11.05 1.05
C LYS A 84 1.05 -11.95 0.80
N GLU A 85 1.23 -12.33 -0.45
CA GLU A 85 2.36 -13.19 -0.84
C GLU A 85 3.69 -12.50 -0.57
N TRP A 86 3.82 -11.24 -0.99
CA TRP A 86 5.06 -10.51 -0.81
C TRP A 86 5.37 -10.23 0.65
N LEU A 87 4.35 -9.95 1.45
CA LEU A 87 4.56 -9.69 2.87
C LEU A 87 4.99 -10.95 3.59
N VAL A 88 4.44 -12.10 3.20
CA VAL A 88 4.88 -13.38 3.77
C VAL A 88 6.33 -13.66 3.40
N GLU A 89 6.70 -13.47 2.13
CA GLU A 89 8.07 -13.71 1.68
C GLU A 89 9.08 -12.79 2.35
N ASN A 90 8.63 -11.62 2.75
CA ASN A 90 9.49 -10.62 3.38
C ASN A 90 9.22 -10.49 4.88
N SER A 91 8.59 -11.50 5.48
CA SER A 91 8.20 -11.42 6.88
C SER A 91 9.40 -11.29 7.82
N GLY A 92 10.55 -11.83 7.44
CA GLY A 92 11.75 -11.66 8.22
C GLY A 92 12.32 -10.26 8.15
N TRP A 93 11.87 -9.51 7.18
CA TRP A 93 12.33 -8.14 6.97
C TRP A 93 11.79 -7.16 8.00
N GLY A 94 10.56 -7.36 8.38
CA GLY A 94 9.91 -6.40 9.27
C GLY A 94 9.53 -6.98 10.61
N ALA A 95 9.66 -8.22 10.75
CA ALA A 95 9.20 -8.83 11.97
C ALA A 95 10.36 -9.12 12.90
N THR A 96 10.07 -9.27 12.17
CA THR A 96 10.40 -9.42 12.69
C THR A 96 10.84 -9.55 13.35
N LYS A 97 11.23 -9.60 13.45
CA LYS A 97 11.40 -9.68 13.81
C LYS A 97 11.23 -9.75 14.55
N ASP A 98 10.98 -10.09 14.65
CA ASP A 98 10.74 -10.30 15.26
C ASP A 98 10.47 -10.77 15.69
N THR A 99 10.47 -11.09 15.65
CA THR A 99 10.18 -11.59 15.94
C THR A 99 10.12 -12.15 16.12
N VAL A 100 10.32 -12.41 16.05
CA VAL A 100 10.29 -12.86 16.12
C VAL A 100 10.42 -13.30 16.33
N ALA A 101 10.60 -13.50 16.37
CA ALA A 101 10.75 -13.81 16.48
C ALA A 101 11.06 -14.28 16.57
N ASP A 102 11.34 -14.54 16.51
CA ASP A 102 11.63 -14.86 16.50
C ASP A 102 12.06 -15.27 16.59
N PRO A 103 12.29 -15.61 16.74
CA PRO A 103 12.67 -15.91 16.75
C PRO A 103 13.01 -16.09 16.73
N THR A 104 13.41 -16.33 16.68
CA THR A 104 13.49 -16.21 16.54
C THR A 104 13.41 -16.19 16.53
#